data_1a9bd3c3ab839799fd49fd0c560370af
#
_entry.id   1a9bd3c3ab839799fd49fd0c560370af
#
_cell.length_a   1.000
_cell.length_b   1.000
_cell.length_c   1.000
_cell.angle_alpha   90.00
_cell.angle_beta   90.00
_cell.angle_gamma   90.00
#
_symmetry.space_group_name_H-M   'P 1'
#
loop_
_entity.id
_entity.type
_entity.pdbx_description
1 polymer ?
#
loop_
_entity_poly.entity_id
_entity_poly.type
_entity_poly.pdbx_seq_one_letter_code
_entity_poly.pdbx_strand_id
1 'polypeptide(L)'
;MNVHITNIYGFIHDQNLRKKQNQFADAAHALGFKEMGIFNFDVSTDTENELSKRIDGIISSLQFNDLVFVQLPTGNGEHYDNLLINKIKAYNTKVCILLHQTIEYEYVLNAADLIMPTNNEVHAYLKEHNYSNVFYKKNINYEFSMISNSSNVLSSDFYIKKYLIDAVDQLEEPVLSEDVIHIGFGLHDKDGHYSVWVGTAMQSILEHTDSKICFHILHDETLSSDNRYKLEKVARSGSSIIEFHKIDENDFSVVKNQMSRFTIGTMFRCSLPELLPNLNRIIYLDADLFVNRDIKELWDVDICEYCLAGVADEGVDIHNYPKILNKYPGIKKESYFNAGVLYMNLKKLREFGNLKKLVVDFLIENPEADLPDQDALNVLFHNKVLYLDGSWNQFVFMHRKDNVEKLDKAIFHYAADLLMLYSHSLLDKEYFRTICRTPWKDYEMNHQFERCFDRMNDRVYQYQNMLCLLSDSDVKHVFYGEENKKLKTLYSRIHLKDGDYRVLEHAKNMESDILPCKDLSVLKDEKSPIIIFVNWESDDCSAIQNLEELGFKNGKDFFVVERFFSFFDGGFM
;
A
#
# COMPACT_ATOMS: atom_id res chain seq x y z
N MET A 1 3.81 -28.93 1.06
CA MET A 1 4.64 -28.29 0.02
C MET A 1 5.02 -29.32 -1.02
N ASN A 2 4.70 -29.10 -2.30
CA ASN A 2 5.27 -29.91 -3.38
C ASN A 2 6.57 -29.26 -3.84
N VAL A 3 7.51 -30.08 -4.30
CA VAL A 3 8.77 -29.59 -4.87
C VAL A 3 8.76 -29.85 -6.37
N HIS A 4 9.05 -28.81 -7.14
CA HIS A 4 9.08 -28.86 -8.59
C HIS A 4 10.48 -28.49 -9.09
N ILE A 5 10.82 -28.97 -10.29
CA ILE A 5 12.02 -28.55 -11.01
C ILE A 5 11.68 -28.28 -12.48
N THR A 6 12.25 -27.21 -13.04
CA THR A 6 12.13 -26.97 -14.47
C THR A 6 13.08 -27.91 -15.24
N ASN A 7 12.57 -28.53 -16.29
CA ASN A 7 13.37 -29.29 -17.24
C ASN A 7 13.22 -28.68 -18.62
N ILE A 8 14.35 -28.39 -19.26
CA ILE A 8 14.38 -27.60 -20.51
C ILE A 8 14.45 -28.56 -21.69
N TYR A 9 13.40 -28.54 -22.52
CA TYR A 9 13.29 -29.31 -23.75
C TYR A 9 13.50 -28.39 -24.95
N GLY A 10 14.40 -28.79 -25.86
CA GLY A 10 14.65 -28.04 -27.08
C GLY A 10 16.12 -27.92 -27.40
N PHE A 11 16.44 -27.06 -28.36
CA PHE A 11 17.80 -26.91 -28.85
C PHE A 11 18.55 -25.87 -27.98
N ILE A 12 19.51 -26.34 -27.20
CA ILE A 12 20.47 -25.49 -26.50
C ILE A 12 21.78 -25.60 -27.25
N HIS A 13 22.33 -24.47 -27.71
CA HIS A 13 23.60 -24.44 -28.43
C HIS A 13 24.77 -24.98 -27.62
N ASP A 14 24.75 -24.75 -26.29
CA ASP A 14 25.77 -25.26 -25.37
C ASP A 14 25.40 -26.67 -24.88
N GLN A 15 26.06 -27.66 -25.43
CA GLN A 15 25.85 -29.06 -25.02
C GLN A 15 26.31 -29.36 -23.59
N ASN A 16 27.29 -28.62 -23.06
CA ASN A 16 27.73 -28.78 -21.69
C ASN A 16 26.70 -28.24 -20.70
N LEU A 17 26.11 -27.11 -21.01
CA LEU A 17 24.99 -26.54 -20.24
C LEU A 17 23.83 -27.53 -20.21
N ARG A 18 23.41 -28.05 -21.34
CA ARG A 18 22.32 -29.04 -21.41
C ARG A 18 22.60 -30.28 -20.59
N LYS A 19 23.83 -30.81 -20.66
CA LYS A 19 24.22 -31.97 -19.87
C LYS A 19 24.09 -31.71 -18.38
N LYS A 20 24.50 -30.54 -17.90
CA LYS A 20 24.37 -30.16 -16.49
C LYS A 20 22.90 -30.04 -16.08
N GLN A 21 22.09 -29.35 -16.86
CA GLN A 21 20.65 -29.17 -16.57
C GLN A 21 19.94 -30.52 -16.48
N ASN A 22 20.22 -31.46 -17.40
CA ASN A 22 19.66 -32.80 -17.36
C ASN A 22 20.10 -33.57 -16.10
N GLN A 23 21.37 -33.46 -15.68
CA GLN A 23 21.83 -34.11 -14.45
C GLN A 23 21.08 -33.64 -13.20
N PHE A 24 20.77 -32.33 -13.11
CA PHE A 24 19.97 -31.79 -12.02
C PHE A 24 18.51 -32.24 -12.10
N ALA A 25 17.92 -32.25 -13.29
CA ALA A 25 16.56 -32.74 -13.51
C ALA A 25 16.42 -34.22 -13.18
N ASP A 26 17.36 -35.07 -13.61
CA ASP A 26 17.39 -36.51 -13.31
C ASP A 26 17.53 -36.77 -11.81
N ALA A 27 18.41 -36.04 -11.13
CA ALA A 27 18.60 -36.14 -9.67
C ALA A 27 17.36 -35.70 -8.91
N ALA A 28 16.71 -34.61 -9.33
CA ALA A 28 15.47 -34.11 -8.76
C ALA A 28 14.31 -35.10 -8.95
N HIS A 29 14.20 -35.67 -10.15
CA HIS A 29 13.21 -36.71 -10.44
C HIS A 29 13.39 -37.93 -9.54
N ALA A 30 14.61 -38.36 -9.32
CA ALA A 30 14.94 -39.47 -8.40
C ALA A 30 14.62 -39.12 -6.92
N LEU A 31 14.48 -37.86 -6.56
CA LEU A 31 14.00 -37.37 -5.26
C LEU A 31 12.48 -37.20 -5.21
N GLY A 32 11.76 -37.48 -6.29
CA GLY A 32 10.31 -37.34 -6.36
C GLY A 32 9.82 -35.91 -6.63
N PHE A 33 10.70 -35.01 -7.09
CA PHE A 33 10.30 -33.68 -7.49
C PHE A 33 9.45 -33.74 -8.77
N LYS A 34 8.43 -32.87 -8.85
CA LYS A 34 7.57 -32.78 -10.03
C LYS A 34 8.27 -31.98 -11.14
N GLU A 35 8.25 -32.52 -12.34
CA GLU A 35 8.88 -31.86 -13.49
C GLU A 35 7.94 -30.83 -14.10
N MET A 36 8.51 -29.67 -14.47
CA MET A 36 7.88 -28.61 -15.24
C MET A 36 8.64 -28.44 -16.55
N GLY A 37 8.07 -28.93 -17.64
CA GLY A 37 8.71 -28.90 -18.96
C GLY A 37 8.73 -27.50 -19.58
N ILE A 38 9.92 -26.98 -19.85
CA ILE A 38 10.14 -25.71 -20.56
C ILE A 38 10.60 -26.03 -21.98
N PHE A 39 9.87 -25.53 -22.97
CA PHE A 39 10.23 -25.71 -24.37
C PHE A 39 10.84 -24.42 -24.91
N ASN A 40 11.82 -24.57 -25.79
CA ASN A 40 12.36 -23.43 -26.51
C ASN A 40 11.34 -22.90 -27.52
N PHE A 41 11.16 -21.58 -27.52
CA PHE A 41 10.25 -20.85 -28.39
C PHE A 41 11.03 -19.86 -29.24
N ASP A 42 10.46 -19.47 -30.36
CA ASP A 42 10.96 -18.34 -31.11
C ASP A 42 10.45 -17.03 -30.47
N VAL A 43 11.19 -16.56 -29.49
CA VAL A 43 10.83 -15.35 -28.71
C VAL A 43 10.76 -14.10 -29.61
N SER A 44 11.39 -14.13 -30.77
CA SER A 44 11.40 -13.02 -31.73
C SER A 44 10.06 -12.85 -32.47
N THR A 45 9.27 -13.92 -32.56
CA THR A 45 7.99 -13.95 -33.30
C THR A 45 6.77 -14.02 -32.44
N ASP A 46 6.89 -14.47 -31.19
CA ASP A 46 5.76 -14.62 -30.26
C ASP A 46 5.40 -13.28 -29.59
N THR A 47 4.13 -12.98 -29.54
CA THR A 47 3.63 -11.82 -28.79
C THR A 47 3.74 -12.08 -27.27
N GLU A 48 3.86 -11.01 -26.47
CA GLU A 48 3.92 -11.10 -25.00
C GLU A 48 2.73 -11.89 -24.43
N ASN A 49 1.57 -11.78 -25.05
CA ASN A 49 0.34 -12.47 -24.64
C ASN A 49 0.41 -13.99 -24.93
N GLU A 50 1.08 -14.40 -25.99
CA GLU A 50 1.30 -15.81 -26.32
C GLU A 50 2.33 -16.45 -25.39
N LEU A 51 3.45 -15.77 -25.13
CA LEU A 51 4.44 -16.20 -24.14
C LEU A 51 3.81 -16.35 -22.75
N SER A 52 3.00 -15.36 -22.35
CA SER A 52 2.27 -15.38 -21.09
C SER A 52 1.37 -16.61 -20.96
N LYS A 53 0.54 -16.92 -21.96
CA LYS A 53 -0.34 -18.09 -21.97
C LYS A 53 0.41 -19.43 -21.93
N ARG A 54 1.55 -19.50 -22.61
CA ARG A 54 2.38 -20.72 -22.61
C ARG A 54 2.99 -20.97 -21.23
N ILE A 55 3.49 -19.93 -20.58
CA ILE A 55 4.00 -20.04 -19.21
C ILE A 55 2.86 -20.43 -18.26
N ASP A 56 1.66 -19.87 -18.40
CA ASP A 56 0.50 -20.25 -17.59
C ASP A 56 0.18 -21.74 -17.70
N GLY A 57 0.33 -22.32 -18.92
CA GLY A 57 0.20 -23.76 -19.12
C GLY A 57 1.24 -24.57 -18.35
N ILE A 58 2.50 -24.11 -18.32
CA ILE A 58 3.61 -24.78 -17.62
C ILE A 58 3.39 -24.78 -16.10
N ILE A 59 2.97 -23.64 -15.55
CA ILE A 59 2.81 -23.43 -14.10
C ILE A 59 1.42 -23.81 -13.57
N SER A 60 0.52 -24.30 -14.43
CA SER A 60 -0.88 -24.61 -14.05
C SER A 60 -1.04 -25.63 -12.92
N SER A 61 0.00 -26.43 -12.65
CA SER A 61 0.02 -27.44 -11.58
C SER A 61 0.53 -26.90 -10.24
N LEU A 62 1.02 -25.65 -10.18
CA LEU A 62 1.55 -25.05 -8.96
C LEU A 62 0.43 -24.78 -7.95
N GLN A 63 0.76 -24.98 -6.68
CA GLN A 63 -0.09 -24.69 -5.54
C GLN A 63 0.60 -23.67 -4.62
N PHE A 64 -0.18 -23.07 -3.77
CA PHE A 64 0.29 -22.19 -2.72
C PHE A 64 1.38 -22.87 -1.86
N ASN A 65 2.46 -22.16 -1.58
CA ASN A 65 3.64 -22.64 -0.84
C ASN A 65 4.42 -23.78 -1.51
N ASP A 66 4.25 -24.07 -2.78
CA ASP A 66 5.15 -24.99 -3.47
C ASP A 66 6.56 -24.38 -3.60
N LEU A 67 7.58 -25.23 -3.67
CA LEU A 67 8.96 -24.85 -3.95
C LEU A 67 9.30 -25.20 -5.39
N VAL A 68 9.86 -24.25 -6.12
CA VAL A 68 10.23 -24.43 -7.53
C VAL A 68 11.72 -24.18 -7.72
N PHE A 69 12.42 -25.20 -8.16
CA PHE A 69 13.80 -25.08 -8.68
C PHE A 69 13.75 -24.69 -10.14
N VAL A 70 14.17 -23.46 -10.44
CA VAL A 70 14.23 -22.94 -11.80
C VAL A 70 15.66 -23.02 -12.32
N GLN A 71 15.88 -23.79 -13.38
CA GLN A 71 17.19 -23.91 -14.02
C GLN A 71 17.41 -22.74 -15.00
N LEU A 72 18.46 -21.93 -14.80
CA LEU A 72 18.79 -20.77 -15.62
C LEU A 72 20.21 -20.85 -16.20
N PRO A 73 20.40 -20.26 -17.39
CA PRO A 73 19.40 -19.69 -18.29
C PRO A 73 18.51 -20.75 -18.93
N THR A 74 17.25 -20.40 -19.26
CA THR A 74 16.34 -21.32 -19.97
C THR A 74 16.69 -21.47 -21.46
N GLY A 75 17.48 -20.56 -22.00
CA GLY A 75 17.79 -20.48 -23.42
C GLY A 75 16.78 -19.67 -24.25
N ASN A 76 15.70 -19.19 -23.62
CA ASN A 76 14.67 -18.35 -24.27
C ASN A 76 14.91 -16.84 -24.09
N GLY A 77 16.00 -16.44 -23.41
CA GLY A 77 16.41 -15.06 -23.21
C GLY A 77 15.84 -14.41 -21.94
N GLU A 78 16.38 -13.23 -21.63
CA GLU A 78 16.09 -12.49 -20.39
C GLU A 78 14.61 -12.21 -20.16
N HIS A 79 13.92 -11.74 -21.19
CA HIS A 79 12.50 -11.40 -21.09
C HIS A 79 11.64 -12.61 -20.71
N TYR A 80 11.93 -13.77 -21.28
CA TYR A 80 11.23 -15.02 -20.96
C TYR A 80 11.53 -15.47 -19.51
N ASP A 81 12.81 -15.45 -19.12
CA ASP A 81 13.25 -15.86 -17.78
C ASP A 81 12.62 -14.96 -16.70
N ASN A 82 12.54 -13.66 -16.95
CA ASN A 82 11.86 -12.69 -16.09
C ASN A 82 10.36 -12.98 -15.96
N LEU A 83 9.68 -13.21 -17.10
CA LEU A 83 8.24 -13.47 -17.10
C LEU A 83 7.92 -14.80 -16.40
N LEU A 84 8.73 -15.84 -16.62
CA LEU A 84 8.58 -17.13 -15.96
C LEU A 84 8.68 -17.00 -14.42
N ILE A 85 9.73 -16.37 -13.93
CA ILE A 85 9.96 -16.19 -12.49
C ILE A 85 8.82 -15.39 -11.86
N ASN A 86 8.40 -14.29 -12.49
CA ASN A 86 7.30 -13.47 -11.99
C ASN A 86 6.00 -14.26 -11.88
N LYS A 87 5.67 -15.04 -12.90
CA LYS A 87 4.45 -15.85 -12.89
C LYS A 87 4.50 -16.97 -11.84
N ILE A 88 5.65 -17.62 -11.67
CA ILE A 88 5.83 -18.61 -10.60
C ILE A 88 5.62 -17.93 -9.22
N LYS A 89 6.24 -16.78 -8.99
CA LYS A 89 6.10 -16.03 -7.72
C LYS A 89 4.66 -15.56 -7.48
N ALA A 90 3.87 -15.31 -8.52
CA ALA A 90 2.47 -14.93 -8.38
C ALA A 90 1.59 -16.02 -7.70
N TYR A 91 2.04 -17.28 -7.70
CA TYR A 91 1.41 -18.37 -6.94
C TYR A 91 1.85 -18.43 -5.46
N ASN A 92 2.60 -17.44 -5.00
CA ASN A 92 3.19 -17.41 -3.67
C ASN A 92 4.07 -18.65 -3.37
N THR A 93 4.83 -19.04 -4.38
CA THR A 93 5.78 -20.16 -4.31
C THR A 93 7.14 -19.67 -3.87
N LYS A 94 7.93 -20.56 -3.27
CA LYS A 94 9.36 -20.32 -3.06
C LYS A 94 10.13 -20.67 -4.33
N VAL A 95 11.03 -19.79 -4.75
CA VAL A 95 11.82 -19.96 -5.97
C VAL A 95 13.30 -20.13 -5.63
N CYS A 96 13.84 -21.27 -6.01
CA CYS A 96 15.27 -21.55 -5.96
C CYS A 96 15.84 -21.55 -7.37
N ILE A 97 16.77 -20.67 -7.67
CA ILE A 97 17.42 -20.63 -8.99
C ILE A 97 18.66 -21.51 -8.98
N LEU A 98 18.65 -22.53 -9.84
CA LEU A 98 19.84 -23.31 -10.19
C LEU A 98 20.57 -22.55 -11.33
N LEU A 99 21.61 -21.81 -10.98
CA LEU A 99 22.32 -20.98 -11.91
C LEU A 99 23.53 -21.74 -12.50
N HIS A 100 23.43 -22.08 -13.78
CA HIS A 100 24.43 -22.88 -14.48
C HIS A 100 25.50 -22.06 -15.21
N GLN A 101 25.16 -20.81 -15.55
CA GLN A 101 26.05 -19.82 -16.18
C GLN A 101 25.77 -18.44 -15.57
N THR A 102 26.73 -17.54 -15.67
CA THR A 102 26.52 -16.12 -15.28
C THR A 102 25.48 -15.48 -16.19
N ILE A 103 24.58 -14.70 -15.60
CA ILE A 103 23.55 -13.92 -16.30
C ILE A 103 23.62 -12.49 -15.77
N GLU A 104 23.45 -11.50 -16.66
CA GLU A 104 23.60 -10.07 -16.32
C GLU A 104 22.31 -9.41 -15.84
N TYR A 105 21.18 -10.12 -15.88
CA TYR A 105 19.89 -9.55 -15.47
C TYR A 105 19.62 -9.74 -13.97
N GLU A 106 20.02 -8.73 -13.21
CA GLU A 106 19.92 -8.71 -11.75
C GLU A 106 18.50 -8.94 -11.21
N TYR A 107 17.48 -8.53 -11.97
CA TYR A 107 16.08 -8.65 -11.57
C TYR A 107 15.70 -10.09 -11.25
N VAL A 108 16.04 -11.03 -12.12
CA VAL A 108 15.74 -12.46 -11.95
C VAL A 108 16.43 -13.02 -10.72
N LEU A 109 17.71 -12.71 -10.53
CA LEU A 109 18.49 -13.21 -9.40
C LEU A 109 17.99 -12.66 -8.06
N ASN A 110 17.60 -11.37 -8.06
CA ASN A 110 17.05 -10.74 -6.87
C ASN A 110 15.62 -11.21 -6.52
N ALA A 111 14.86 -11.73 -7.48
CA ALA A 111 13.53 -12.30 -7.24
C ALA A 111 13.55 -13.68 -6.58
N ALA A 112 14.68 -14.40 -6.62
CA ALA A 112 14.80 -15.73 -6.03
C ALA A 112 14.84 -15.69 -4.48
N ASP A 113 14.24 -16.70 -3.85
CA ASP A 113 14.41 -16.92 -2.41
C ASP A 113 15.79 -17.50 -2.12
N LEU A 114 16.34 -18.26 -3.08
CA LEU A 114 17.67 -18.84 -2.99
C LEU A 114 18.31 -18.94 -4.37
N ILE A 115 19.59 -18.62 -4.49
CA ILE A 115 20.39 -18.85 -5.71
C ILE A 115 21.42 -19.92 -5.43
N MET A 116 21.39 -20.98 -6.22
CA MET A 116 22.29 -22.12 -6.12
C MET A 116 23.28 -22.11 -7.27
N PRO A 117 24.53 -21.67 -7.08
CA PRO A 117 25.56 -21.81 -8.09
C PRO A 117 25.86 -23.27 -8.37
N THR A 118 25.97 -23.65 -9.63
CA THR A 118 26.28 -25.04 -10.01
C THR A 118 27.72 -25.24 -10.49
N ASN A 119 28.53 -24.19 -10.45
CA ASN A 119 29.97 -24.23 -10.71
C ASN A 119 30.71 -23.09 -10.02
N ASN A 120 32.05 -23.20 -9.97
CA ASN A 120 32.89 -22.24 -9.28
C ASN A 120 32.92 -20.84 -9.92
N GLU A 121 32.74 -20.74 -11.23
CA GLU A 121 32.68 -19.46 -11.96
C GLU A 121 31.44 -18.67 -11.54
N VAL A 122 30.28 -19.30 -11.58
CA VAL A 122 29.02 -18.71 -11.12
C VAL A 122 29.08 -18.31 -9.64
N HIS A 123 29.66 -19.16 -8.81
CA HIS A 123 29.84 -18.85 -7.39
C HIS A 123 30.72 -17.60 -7.17
N ALA A 124 31.84 -17.49 -7.91
CA ALA A 124 32.72 -16.32 -7.84
C ALA A 124 31.99 -15.05 -8.29
N TYR A 125 31.26 -15.13 -9.40
CA TYR A 125 30.44 -14.03 -9.92
C TYR A 125 29.41 -13.54 -8.88
N LEU A 126 28.62 -14.43 -8.29
CA LEU A 126 27.60 -14.08 -7.29
C LEU A 126 28.21 -13.43 -6.04
N LYS A 127 29.39 -13.90 -5.63
CA LYS A 127 30.13 -13.34 -4.50
C LYS A 127 30.66 -11.94 -4.81
N GLU A 128 31.22 -11.73 -6.01
CA GLU A 128 31.73 -10.42 -6.45
C GLU A 128 30.62 -9.36 -6.49
N HIS A 129 29.42 -9.77 -6.91
CA HIS A 129 28.24 -8.88 -7.00
C HIS A 129 27.41 -8.80 -5.69
N ASN A 130 27.90 -9.41 -4.60
CA ASN A 130 27.30 -9.33 -3.24
C ASN A 130 25.82 -9.73 -3.16
N TYR A 131 25.40 -10.77 -3.89
CA TYR A 131 24.05 -11.33 -3.72
C TYR A 131 23.91 -11.97 -2.34
N SER A 132 22.89 -11.55 -1.57
CA SER A 132 22.66 -12.01 -0.19
C SER A 132 21.92 -13.36 -0.09
N ASN A 133 21.18 -13.72 -1.14
CA ASN A 133 20.34 -14.92 -1.22
C ASN A 133 21.06 -16.12 -1.86
N VAL A 134 22.39 -16.15 -1.83
CA VAL A 134 23.18 -17.25 -2.39
C VAL A 134 23.26 -18.41 -1.39
N PHE A 135 22.94 -19.62 -1.85
CA PHE A 135 23.17 -20.84 -1.09
C PHE A 135 24.68 -21.10 -0.99
N TYR A 136 25.20 -20.86 0.20
CA TYR A 136 26.62 -21.04 0.46
C TYR A 136 26.84 -22.20 1.44
N LYS A 137 27.51 -23.26 0.97
CA LYS A 137 27.96 -24.33 1.86
C LYS A 137 29.49 -24.34 1.89
N LYS A 138 30.05 -24.12 3.07
CA LYS A 138 31.49 -24.14 3.28
C LYS A 138 32.01 -25.55 2.90
N ASN A 139 33.01 -25.62 2.04
CA ASN A 139 33.64 -26.87 1.56
C ASN A 139 32.88 -27.65 0.46
N ILE A 140 31.89 -27.08 -0.22
CA ILE A 140 31.37 -27.67 -1.45
C ILE A 140 32.24 -27.21 -2.63
N ASN A 141 32.71 -28.18 -3.43
CA ASN A 141 33.20 -27.90 -4.76
C ASN A 141 31.98 -27.93 -5.70
N TYR A 142 31.59 -26.79 -6.24
CA TYR A 142 30.43 -26.65 -7.14
C TYR A 142 30.67 -27.25 -8.54
N GLU A 143 31.86 -27.79 -8.82
CA GLU A 143 32.12 -28.55 -10.05
C GLU A 143 31.73 -30.01 -9.90
N PHE A 144 30.44 -30.29 -9.88
CA PHE A 144 29.89 -31.64 -9.71
C PHE A 144 30.35 -32.65 -10.79
N SER A 145 30.90 -32.19 -11.91
CA SER A 145 31.41 -33.05 -12.99
C SER A 145 32.81 -33.61 -12.74
N MET A 146 33.59 -33.06 -11.81
CA MET A 146 35.00 -33.48 -11.58
C MET A 146 35.16 -34.67 -10.61
N ILE A 147 34.06 -35.10 -9.98
CA ILE A 147 34.14 -36.10 -8.90
C ILE A 147 34.12 -37.56 -9.41
N SER A 148 34.01 -37.78 -10.70
CA SER A 148 33.76 -39.10 -11.29
C SER A 148 34.98 -40.02 -11.50
N ASN A 149 36.21 -39.60 -11.12
CA ASN A 149 37.41 -40.32 -11.51
C ASN A 149 38.22 -41.00 -10.36
N SER A 150 37.72 -41.07 -9.14
CA SER A 150 38.38 -41.79 -8.06
C SER A 150 37.51 -42.92 -7.51
N SER A 151 38.07 -44.08 -7.38
CA SER A 151 37.43 -45.36 -7.04
C SER A 151 36.81 -45.47 -5.64
N ASN A 152 36.71 -44.36 -4.89
CA ASN A 152 36.11 -44.29 -3.54
C ASN A 152 35.25 -43.05 -3.32
N VAL A 153 34.77 -42.38 -4.37
CA VAL A 153 34.00 -41.15 -4.26
C VAL A 153 32.55 -41.41 -4.66
N LEU A 154 31.64 -40.95 -3.83
CA LEU A 154 30.21 -40.93 -4.12
C LEU A 154 29.96 -40.30 -5.49
N SER A 155 29.01 -40.81 -6.26
CA SER A 155 28.72 -40.35 -7.61
C SER A 155 28.31 -38.88 -7.61
N SER A 156 28.53 -38.19 -8.73
CA SER A 156 28.04 -36.79 -8.92
C SER A 156 26.55 -36.67 -8.60
N ASP A 157 25.76 -37.67 -8.93
CA ASP A 157 24.34 -37.77 -8.62
C ASP A 157 24.05 -37.68 -7.11
N PHE A 158 24.84 -38.34 -6.27
CA PHE A 158 24.70 -38.24 -4.81
C PHE A 158 24.90 -36.80 -4.30
N TYR A 159 25.91 -36.09 -4.82
CA TYR A 159 26.17 -34.71 -4.41
C TYR A 159 25.12 -33.75 -4.88
N ILE A 160 24.61 -33.94 -6.10
CA ILE A 160 23.49 -33.11 -6.63
C ILE A 160 22.23 -33.34 -5.79
N LYS A 161 21.87 -34.60 -5.49
CA LYS A 161 20.70 -34.91 -4.64
C LYS A 161 20.84 -34.29 -3.26
N LYS A 162 22.01 -34.45 -2.63
CA LYS A 162 22.28 -33.85 -1.32
C LYS A 162 22.18 -32.32 -1.39
N TYR A 163 22.68 -31.69 -2.44
CA TYR A 163 22.64 -30.25 -2.65
C TYR A 163 21.19 -29.73 -2.79
N LEU A 164 20.35 -30.45 -3.52
CA LEU A 164 18.93 -30.14 -3.64
C LEU A 164 18.19 -30.33 -2.31
N ILE A 165 18.44 -31.40 -1.57
CA ILE A 165 17.85 -31.66 -0.25
C ILE A 165 18.26 -30.56 0.74
N ASP A 166 19.54 -30.23 0.84
CA ASP A 166 20.04 -29.20 1.75
C ASP A 166 19.40 -27.83 1.45
N ALA A 167 19.06 -27.54 0.18
CA ALA A 167 18.34 -26.32 -0.19
C ALA A 167 16.86 -26.38 0.20
N VAL A 168 16.21 -27.54 0.04
CA VAL A 168 14.83 -27.76 0.52
C VAL A 168 14.79 -27.56 2.02
N ASP A 169 15.69 -28.19 2.77
CA ASP A 169 15.77 -28.08 4.23
C ASP A 169 15.97 -26.63 4.66
N GLN A 170 16.84 -25.88 3.97
CA GLN A 170 17.07 -24.46 4.26
C GLN A 170 15.83 -23.59 4.01
N LEU A 171 15.01 -23.95 3.01
CA LEU A 171 13.78 -23.22 2.67
C LEU A 171 12.56 -23.74 3.43
N GLU A 172 12.61 -25.00 3.91
CA GLU A 172 11.57 -25.60 4.76
C GLU A 172 11.71 -25.24 6.23
N GLU A 173 12.92 -24.86 6.68
CA GLU A 173 13.04 -24.39 8.06
C GLU A 173 12.06 -23.24 8.28
N PRO A 174 10.99 -23.45 9.06
CA PRO A 174 10.12 -22.35 9.41
C PRO A 174 10.96 -21.41 10.27
N VAL A 175 11.22 -20.22 9.81
CA VAL A 175 11.62 -19.09 10.65
C VAL A 175 10.38 -18.69 11.48
N LEU A 176 9.73 -19.65 12.09
CA LEU A 176 8.69 -19.51 13.10
C LEU A 176 9.37 -19.70 14.47
N SER A 177 10.43 -18.92 14.73
CA SER A 177 10.79 -18.68 16.12
C SER A 177 9.70 -17.77 16.70
N GLU A 178 9.33 -17.97 17.95
CA GLU A 178 8.40 -17.09 18.69
C GLU A 178 8.85 -15.61 18.69
N ASP A 179 10.04 -15.35 18.20
CA ASP A 179 10.71 -14.05 18.13
C ASP A 179 10.46 -13.26 16.82
N VAL A 180 9.73 -13.78 15.84
CA VAL A 180 9.40 -13.05 14.61
C VAL A 180 8.10 -12.27 14.77
N ILE A 181 8.14 -10.97 14.49
CA ILE A 181 6.96 -10.11 14.48
C ILE A 181 6.28 -10.20 13.12
N HIS A 182 5.01 -10.58 13.11
CA HIS A 182 4.20 -10.67 11.89
C HIS A 182 3.39 -9.39 11.68
N ILE A 183 3.54 -8.77 10.49
CA ILE A 183 2.84 -7.53 10.12
C ILE A 183 2.13 -7.71 8.78
N GLY A 184 0.82 -7.42 8.75
CA GLY A 184 0.00 -7.54 7.56
C GLY A 184 -0.37 -6.18 6.96
N PHE A 185 -0.38 -6.08 5.62
CA PHE A 185 -0.86 -4.92 4.86
C PHE A 185 -1.85 -5.38 3.80
N GLY A 186 -2.96 -4.65 3.64
CA GLY A 186 -3.88 -4.82 2.52
C GLY A 186 -3.48 -3.92 1.34
N LEU A 187 -3.40 -4.46 0.13
CA LEU A 187 -2.85 -3.76 -1.02
C LEU A 187 -3.72 -3.96 -2.28
N HIS A 188 -4.49 -2.93 -2.64
CA HIS A 188 -5.12 -2.77 -3.94
C HIS A 188 -4.41 -1.63 -4.66
N ASP A 189 -3.56 -1.94 -5.66
CA ASP A 189 -2.52 -1.05 -6.19
C ASP A 189 -2.77 -0.64 -7.64
N LYS A 190 -4.00 -0.32 -7.97
CA LYS A 190 -4.43 -0.03 -9.36
C LYS A 190 -3.58 1.04 -10.05
N ASP A 191 -3.19 2.07 -9.31
CA ASP A 191 -2.44 3.22 -9.82
C ASP A 191 -0.97 3.22 -9.38
N GLY A 192 -0.50 2.18 -8.70
CA GLY A 192 0.88 2.03 -8.22
C GLY A 192 1.24 2.85 -6.97
N HIS A 193 0.31 3.63 -6.42
CA HIS A 193 0.56 4.51 -5.27
C HIS A 193 0.57 3.77 -3.93
N TYR A 194 -0.32 2.79 -3.76
CA TYR A 194 -0.42 2.07 -2.51
C TYR A 194 0.84 1.27 -2.18
N SER A 195 1.51 0.73 -3.20
CA SER A 195 2.82 0.09 -3.02
C SER A 195 3.89 1.05 -2.48
N VAL A 196 3.86 2.32 -2.90
CA VAL A 196 4.77 3.36 -2.37
C VAL A 196 4.51 3.57 -0.88
N TRP A 197 3.26 3.68 -0.48
CA TRP A 197 2.88 3.90 0.91
C TRP A 197 3.22 2.68 1.78
N VAL A 198 2.83 1.47 1.36
CA VAL A 198 3.21 0.23 2.05
C VAL A 198 4.73 0.11 2.18
N GLY A 199 5.48 0.35 1.10
CA GLY A 199 6.94 0.30 1.14
C GLY A 199 7.55 1.34 2.08
N THR A 200 6.94 2.53 2.19
CA THR A 200 7.36 3.58 3.13
C THR A 200 7.04 3.19 4.57
N ALA A 201 5.86 2.64 4.83
CA ALA A 201 5.49 2.12 6.15
C ALA A 201 6.44 0.99 6.57
N MET A 202 6.72 0.02 5.69
CA MET A 202 7.70 -1.04 5.93
C MET A 202 9.09 -0.47 6.27
N GLN A 203 9.57 0.49 5.47
CA GLN A 203 10.86 1.13 5.70
C GLN A 203 10.90 1.84 7.06
N SER A 204 9.84 2.57 7.43
CA SER A 204 9.76 3.24 8.72
C SER A 204 9.78 2.26 9.89
N ILE A 205 9.14 1.10 9.77
CA ILE A 205 9.20 0.02 10.77
C ILE A 205 10.64 -0.49 10.92
N LEU A 206 11.29 -0.82 9.80
CA LEU A 206 12.65 -1.37 9.79
C LEU A 206 13.69 -0.39 10.36
N GLU A 207 13.44 0.90 10.31
CA GLU A 207 14.32 1.94 10.88
C GLU A 207 14.16 2.12 12.39
N HIS A 208 13.08 1.56 12.98
CA HIS A 208 12.76 1.75 14.40
C HIS A 208 12.71 0.45 15.22
N THR A 209 13.03 -0.69 14.62
CA THR A 209 13.09 -1.98 15.32
C THR A 209 14.33 -2.79 14.96
N ASP A 210 14.90 -3.46 15.94
CA ASP A 210 15.96 -4.46 15.74
C ASP A 210 15.39 -5.89 15.62
N SER A 211 14.06 -6.03 15.73
CA SER A 211 13.38 -7.33 15.68
C SER A 211 13.28 -7.85 14.25
N LYS A 212 13.28 -9.18 14.10
CA LYS A 212 12.96 -9.82 12.82
C LYS A 212 11.49 -9.63 12.49
N ILE A 213 11.19 -9.18 11.28
CA ILE A 213 9.84 -8.94 10.78
C ILE A 213 9.51 -9.95 9.67
N CYS A 214 8.28 -10.45 9.69
CA CYS A 214 7.67 -11.11 8.54
C CYS A 214 6.50 -10.24 8.06
N PHE A 215 6.67 -9.61 6.90
CA PHE A 215 5.62 -8.83 6.26
C PHE A 215 4.70 -9.73 5.45
N HIS A 216 3.38 -9.61 5.65
CA HIS A 216 2.34 -10.29 4.90
C HIS A 216 1.61 -9.29 4.03
N ILE A 217 1.80 -9.35 2.72
CA ILE A 217 1.13 -8.46 1.75
C ILE A 217 -0.08 -9.17 1.17
N LEU A 218 -1.27 -8.73 1.57
CA LEU A 218 -2.53 -9.22 1.03
C LEU A 218 -2.88 -8.40 -0.20
N HIS A 219 -2.86 -9.00 -1.37
CA HIS A 219 -2.97 -8.28 -2.63
C HIS A 219 -3.90 -8.98 -3.63
N ASP A 220 -4.43 -8.23 -4.57
CA ASP A 220 -5.16 -8.72 -5.72
C ASP A 220 -4.34 -8.65 -7.02
N GLU A 221 -5.01 -8.70 -8.17
CA GLU A 221 -4.38 -8.65 -9.50
C GLU A 221 -3.75 -7.29 -9.84
N THR A 222 -4.03 -6.24 -9.06
CA THR A 222 -3.54 -4.89 -9.36
C THR A 222 -2.06 -4.69 -8.99
N LEU A 223 -1.50 -5.54 -8.12
CA LEU A 223 -0.09 -5.47 -7.76
C LEU A 223 0.80 -5.85 -8.94
N SER A 224 1.55 -4.87 -9.46
CA SER A 224 2.51 -5.11 -10.54
C SER A 224 3.73 -5.91 -10.06
N SER A 225 4.37 -6.63 -11.00
CA SER A 225 5.60 -7.35 -10.71
C SER A 225 6.76 -6.43 -10.28
N ASP A 226 6.82 -5.22 -10.83
CA ASP A 226 7.81 -4.21 -10.47
C ASP A 226 7.62 -3.72 -9.02
N ASN A 227 6.38 -3.39 -8.64
CA ASN A 227 6.09 -2.98 -7.26
C ASN A 227 6.28 -4.12 -6.27
N ARG A 228 5.91 -5.36 -6.64
CA ARG A 228 6.23 -6.55 -5.84
C ARG A 228 7.73 -6.67 -5.58
N TYR A 229 8.56 -6.57 -6.62
CA TYR A 229 10.01 -6.60 -6.49
C TYR A 229 10.55 -5.49 -5.58
N LYS A 230 10.01 -4.27 -5.71
CA LYS A 230 10.40 -3.14 -4.86
C LYS A 230 10.07 -3.39 -3.39
N LEU A 231 8.89 -3.96 -3.07
CA LEU A 231 8.52 -4.37 -1.71
C LEU A 231 9.48 -5.43 -1.15
N GLU A 232 9.83 -6.45 -1.95
CA GLU A 232 10.83 -7.45 -1.59
C GLU A 232 12.20 -6.80 -1.28
N LYS A 233 12.58 -5.79 -2.06
CA LYS A 233 13.84 -5.05 -1.85
C LYS A 233 13.84 -4.29 -0.52
N VAL A 234 12.72 -3.68 -0.14
CA VAL A 234 12.57 -3.03 1.18
C VAL A 234 12.72 -4.06 2.30
N ALA A 235 12.01 -5.19 2.26
CA ALA A 235 12.11 -6.22 3.29
C ALA A 235 13.54 -6.73 3.45
N ARG A 236 14.23 -7.00 2.34
CA ARG A 236 15.63 -7.47 2.34
C ARG A 236 16.61 -6.47 2.96
N SER A 237 16.38 -5.16 2.81
CA SER A 237 17.26 -4.14 3.39
C SER A 237 17.31 -4.20 4.92
N GLY A 238 16.22 -4.66 5.58
CA GLY A 238 16.14 -4.90 7.02
C GLY A 238 16.34 -6.37 7.42
N SER A 239 16.84 -7.24 6.52
CA SER A 239 16.98 -8.70 6.77
C SER A 239 15.66 -9.36 7.21
N SER A 240 14.55 -8.85 6.73
CA SER A 240 13.19 -9.27 7.05
C SER A 240 12.59 -10.16 5.97
N ILE A 241 11.58 -10.92 6.33
CA ILE A 241 10.85 -11.82 5.44
C ILE A 241 9.65 -11.06 4.85
N ILE A 242 9.26 -11.39 3.64
CA ILE A 242 8.02 -10.92 3.03
C ILE A 242 7.29 -12.07 2.35
N GLU A 243 6.00 -12.17 2.63
CA GLU A 243 5.09 -13.15 2.04
C GLU A 243 3.95 -12.44 1.33
N PHE A 244 3.60 -12.91 0.14
CA PHE A 244 2.53 -12.33 -0.67
C PHE A 244 1.35 -13.28 -0.71
N HIS A 245 0.17 -12.77 -0.34
CA HIS A 245 -1.05 -13.52 -0.23
C HIS A 245 -2.08 -12.97 -1.21
N LYS A 246 -2.36 -13.75 -2.25
CA LYS A 246 -3.32 -13.33 -3.27
C LYS A 246 -4.74 -13.48 -2.74
N ILE A 247 -5.50 -12.41 -2.81
CA ILE A 247 -6.92 -12.34 -2.47
C ILE A 247 -7.75 -12.26 -3.75
N ASP A 248 -8.80 -13.04 -3.83
CA ASP A 248 -9.79 -12.90 -4.89
C ASP A 248 -10.77 -11.77 -4.51
N GLU A 249 -10.74 -10.64 -5.24
CA GLU A 249 -11.66 -9.54 -4.99
C GLU A 249 -13.13 -9.92 -5.19
N ASN A 250 -13.43 -11.00 -5.92
CA ASN A 250 -14.78 -11.53 -6.07
C ASN A 250 -15.39 -12.01 -4.74
N ASP A 251 -14.56 -12.36 -3.75
CA ASP A 251 -14.99 -12.68 -2.40
C ASP A 251 -15.78 -11.54 -1.74
N PHE A 252 -15.55 -10.29 -2.18
CA PHE A 252 -16.20 -9.09 -1.67
C PHE A 252 -17.12 -8.41 -2.69
N SER A 253 -17.39 -9.05 -3.83
CA SER A 253 -18.19 -8.47 -4.93
C SER A 253 -19.57 -8.00 -4.51
N VAL A 254 -20.21 -8.71 -3.57
CA VAL A 254 -21.56 -8.40 -3.07
C VAL A 254 -21.61 -7.06 -2.35
N VAL A 255 -20.52 -6.66 -1.69
CA VAL A 255 -20.43 -5.41 -0.91
C VAL A 255 -19.64 -4.30 -1.63
N LYS A 256 -19.23 -4.53 -2.86
CA LYS A 256 -18.41 -3.59 -3.65
C LYS A 256 -19.05 -2.20 -3.78
N ASN A 257 -20.35 -2.10 -3.86
CA ASN A 257 -21.07 -0.82 -3.96
C ASN A 257 -20.98 0.02 -2.68
N GLN A 258 -20.72 -0.60 -1.53
CA GLN A 258 -20.54 0.09 -0.25
C GLN A 258 -19.11 0.65 -0.10
N MET A 259 -18.19 0.25 -0.99
CA MET A 259 -16.79 0.66 -0.99
C MET A 259 -16.53 1.93 -1.83
N SER A 260 -17.55 2.76 -2.09
CA SER A 260 -17.43 3.92 -3.01
C SER A 260 -16.36 4.94 -2.60
N ARG A 261 -16.01 5.01 -1.31
CA ARG A 261 -15.01 5.93 -0.76
C ARG A 261 -13.65 5.27 -0.48
N PHE A 262 -13.59 3.94 -0.51
CA PHE A 262 -12.41 3.16 -0.12
C PHE A 262 -12.06 2.17 -1.22
N THR A 263 -10.81 1.71 -1.22
CA THR A 263 -10.42 0.59 -2.09
C THR A 263 -10.87 -0.72 -1.48
N ILE A 264 -11.06 -1.74 -2.30
CA ILE A 264 -11.39 -3.10 -1.82
C ILE A 264 -10.28 -3.67 -0.91
N GLY A 265 -9.08 -3.12 -0.99
CA GLY A 265 -7.93 -3.49 -0.15
C GLY A 265 -8.21 -3.39 1.35
N THR A 266 -9.12 -2.49 1.80
CA THR A 266 -9.50 -2.38 3.21
C THR A 266 -10.15 -3.67 3.74
N MET A 267 -10.86 -4.41 2.88
CA MET A 267 -11.52 -5.66 3.24
C MET A 267 -10.54 -6.84 3.39
N PHE A 268 -9.34 -6.74 2.83
CA PHE A 268 -8.40 -7.86 2.80
C PHE A 268 -7.97 -8.31 4.20
N ARG A 269 -7.91 -7.37 5.17
CA ARG A 269 -7.63 -7.69 6.59
C ARG A 269 -8.57 -8.74 7.17
N CYS A 270 -9.81 -8.78 6.69
CA CYS A 270 -10.82 -9.73 7.15
C CYS A 270 -10.53 -11.18 6.72
N SER A 271 -9.62 -11.39 5.77
CA SER A 271 -9.21 -12.73 5.33
C SER A 271 -8.05 -13.32 6.16
N LEU A 272 -7.36 -12.52 6.98
CA LEU A 272 -6.16 -12.92 7.71
C LEU A 272 -6.33 -14.18 8.58
N PRO A 273 -7.43 -14.34 9.36
CA PRO A 273 -7.55 -15.51 10.23
C PRO A 273 -7.56 -16.84 9.47
N GLU A 274 -8.23 -16.87 8.31
CA GLU A 274 -8.33 -18.08 7.46
C GLU A 274 -7.13 -18.26 6.56
N LEU A 275 -6.53 -17.16 6.11
CA LEU A 275 -5.38 -17.15 5.21
C LEU A 275 -4.11 -17.64 5.92
N LEU A 276 -3.97 -17.36 7.21
CA LEU A 276 -2.82 -17.69 8.04
C LEU A 276 -3.21 -18.68 9.16
N PRO A 277 -3.63 -19.91 8.83
CA PRO A 277 -4.20 -20.85 9.81
C PRO A 277 -3.22 -21.28 10.90
N ASN A 278 -1.92 -21.25 10.61
CA ASN A 278 -0.85 -21.65 11.53
C ASN A 278 -0.32 -20.48 12.38
N LEU A 279 -0.75 -19.24 12.11
CA LEU A 279 -0.34 -18.08 12.87
C LEU A 279 -1.40 -17.74 13.93
N ASN A 280 -0.95 -17.46 15.14
CA ASN A 280 -1.86 -17.16 16.26
C ASN A 280 -2.17 -15.66 16.39
N ARG A 281 -1.27 -14.79 15.94
CA ARG A 281 -1.42 -13.33 16.10
C ARG A 281 -0.67 -12.56 15.01
N ILE A 282 -1.14 -11.38 14.65
CA ILE A 282 -0.55 -10.50 13.65
C ILE A 282 -0.88 -9.04 13.97
N ILE A 283 0.02 -8.13 13.69
CA ILE A 283 -0.29 -6.68 13.65
C ILE A 283 -0.70 -6.35 12.22
N TYR A 284 -1.92 -5.86 12.04
CA TYR A 284 -2.37 -5.32 10.77
C TYR A 284 -2.18 -3.81 10.75
N LEU A 285 -1.67 -3.28 9.65
CA LEU A 285 -1.42 -1.87 9.44
C LEU A 285 -2.01 -1.43 8.08
N ASP A 286 -2.63 -0.26 8.06
CA ASP A 286 -2.99 0.39 6.79
C ASP A 286 -1.73 0.91 6.08
N ALA A 287 -1.86 1.19 4.78
CA ALA A 287 -0.72 1.57 3.93
C ALA A 287 -0.17 2.97 4.27
N ASP A 288 -1.05 3.88 4.69
CA ASP A 288 -0.78 5.31 4.88
C ASP A 288 -0.32 5.65 6.31
N LEU A 289 0.61 4.85 6.81
CA LEU A 289 1.18 5.00 8.16
C LEU A 289 2.67 5.40 8.12
N PHE A 290 3.08 6.08 9.17
CA PHE A 290 4.48 6.31 9.50
C PHE A 290 4.78 5.86 10.93
N VAL A 291 5.64 4.85 11.06
CA VAL A 291 5.98 4.26 12.35
C VAL A 291 7.25 4.89 12.91
N ASN A 292 7.12 5.67 13.98
CA ASN A 292 8.22 6.36 14.68
C ASN A 292 8.46 5.78 16.08
N ARG A 293 8.30 4.46 16.21
CA ARG A 293 8.55 3.73 17.46
C ARG A 293 8.83 2.26 17.19
N ASP A 294 9.41 1.56 18.17
CA ASP A 294 9.65 0.13 18.06
C ASP A 294 8.32 -0.65 18.07
N ILE A 295 8.04 -1.34 16.96
CA ILE A 295 6.82 -2.16 16.82
C ILE A 295 6.81 -3.36 17.77
N LYS A 296 7.97 -3.75 18.30
CA LYS A 296 8.06 -4.81 19.32
C LYS A 296 7.29 -4.47 20.57
N GLU A 297 7.24 -3.19 20.97
CA GLU A 297 6.47 -2.76 22.12
C GLU A 297 4.96 -3.09 21.97
N LEU A 298 4.42 -3.05 20.74
CA LEU A 298 3.05 -3.47 20.46
C LEU A 298 2.93 -5.01 20.41
N TRP A 299 3.91 -5.68 19.81
CA TRP A 299 3.92 -7.14 19.72
C TRP A 299 3.97 -7.83 21.08
N ASP A 300 4.59 -7.21 22.06
CA ASP A 300 4.72 -7.72 23.44
C ASP A 300 3.46 -7.48 24.30
N VAL A 301 2.46 -6.74 23.79
CA VAL A 301 1.18 -6.55 24.48
C VAL A 301 0.44 -7.88 24.56
N ASP A 302 -0.03 -8.25 25.75
CA ASP A 302 -0.82 -9.46 25.93
C ASP A 302 -2.26 -9.25 25.47
N ILE A 303 -2.63 -9.94 24.39
CA ILE A 303 -3.99 -9.97 23.82
C ILE A 303 -4.69 -11.33 23.97
N CYS A 304 -4.18 -12.20 24.83
CA CYS A 304 -4.71 -13.57 24.95
C CYS A 304 -6.20 -13.63 25.27
N GLU A 305 -6.73 -12.67 26.01
CA GLU A 305 -8.15 -12.61 26.37
C GLU A 305 -9.03 -11.86 25.34
N TYR A 306 -8.43 -11.19 24.37
CA TYR A 306 -9.12 -10.35 23.39
C TYR A 306 -9.04 -10.93 21.97
N CYS A 307 -10.02 -10.57 21.13
CA CYS A 307 -9.96 -10.88 19.69
C CYS A 307 -9.09 -9.88 18.93
N LEU A 308 -9.15 -8.62 19.34
CA LEU A 308 -8.45 -7.49 18.73
C LEU A 308 -7.86 -6.59 19.83
N ALA A 309 -6.80 -5.86 19.47
CA ALA A 309 -6.45 -4.63 20.16
C ALA A 309 -6.36 -3.50 19.14
N GLY A 310 -6.83 -2.30 19.51
CA GLY A 310 -6.87 -1.13 18.63
C GLY A 310 -7.01 0.15 19.42
N VAL A 311 -6.90 1.29 18.75
CA VAL A 311 -7.00 2.63 19.35
C VAL A 311 -8.36 3.21 19.05
N ALA A 312 -8.98 3.89 20.03
CA ALA A 312 -10.21 4.63 19.80
C ALA A 312 -10.03 5.64 18.66
N ASP A 313 -11.02 5.73 17.78
CA ASP A 313 -10.95 6.58 16.59
C ASP A 313 -11.11 8.05 16.98
N GLU A 314 -10.04 8.82 16.82
CA GLU A 314 -10.02 10.25 17.14
C GLU A 314 -10.90 11.09 16.19
N GLY A 315 -11.16 10.57 14.98
CA GLY A 315 -11.94 11.27 13.95
C GLY A 315 -13.47 11.16 14.14
N VAL A 316 -13.93 10.34 15.07
CA VAL A 316 -15.37 10.11 15.30
C VAL A 316 -16.14 11.41 15.58
N ASP A 317 -15.50 12.41 16.22
CA ASP A 317 -16.12 13.71 16.51
C ASP A 317 -16.16 14.64 15.29
N ILE A 318 -15.23 14.46 14.36
CA ILE A 318 -15.03 15.35 13.21
C ILE A 318 -15.91 14.93 12.02
N HIS A 319 -16.12 13.62 11.85
CA HIS A 319 -16.78 13.04 10.68
C HIS A 319 -18.26 12.66 10.90
N ASN A 320 -18.98 13.40 11.74
CA ASN A 320 -20.40 13.10 12.02
C ASN A 320 -20.62 11.64 12.39
N TYR A 321 -20.17 11.24 13.55
CA TYR A 321 -20.48 10.00 14.27
C TYR A 321 -21.01 8.85 13.39
N PRO A 322 -20.32 7.73 13.22
CA PRO A 322 -20.74 6.69 12.30
C PRO A 322 -22.21 6.35 12.46
N LYS A 323 -23.02 6.48 11.42
CA LYS A 323 -24.47 6.28 11.46
C LYS A 323 -24.87 4.93 12.04
N ILE A 324 -23.99 3.94 11.85
CA ILE A 324 -24.17 2.58 12.36
C ILE A 324 -24.36 2.54 13.88
N LEU A 325 -23.74 3.48 14.62
CA LEU A 325 -23.85 3.52 16.09
C LEU A 325 -25.24 3.91 16.59
N ASN A 326 -26.06 4.56 15.75
CA ASN A 326 -27.46 4.81 16.05
C ASN A 326 -28.28 3.51 16.12
N LYS A 327 -27.91 2.52 15.31
CA LYS A 327 -28.51 1.19 15.27
C LYS A 327 -28.02 0.26 16.37
N TYR A 328 -26.79 0.51 16.85
CA TYR A 328 -26.12 -0.28 17.88
C TYR A 328 -25.77 0.57 19.12
N PRO A 329 -26.75 1.02 19.90
CA PRO A 329 -26.57 1.99 21.02
C PRO A 329 -25.74 1.43 22.18
N GLY A 330 -25.41 0.13 22.17
CA GLY A 330 -24.49 -0.48 23.14
C GLY A 330 -23.02 -0.10 22.92
N ILE A 331 -22.68 0.41 21.74
CA ILE A 331 -21.34 0.83 21.38
C ILE A 331 -21.23 2.34 21.66
N LYS A 332 -20.36 2.68 22.60
CA LYS A 332 -20.11 4.08 22.93
C LYS A 332 -19.11 4.67 21.94
N LYS A 333 -19.19 5.97 21.72
CA LYS A 333 -18.29 6.73 20.89
C LYS A 333 -16.81 6.53 21.30
N GLU A 334 -16.54 6.59 22.60
CA GLU A 334 -15.20 6.43 23.16
C GLU A 334 -14.65 5.00 23.02
N SER A 335 -15.52 4.06 22.66
CA SER A 335 -15.19 2.65 22.41
C SER A 335 -15.33 2.25 20.95
N TYR A 336 -15.44 3.21 20.04
CA TYR A 336 -15.35 2.96 18.61
C TYR A 336 -13.89 3.09 18.17
N PHE A 337 -13.28 2.00 17.73
CA PHE A 337 -11.86 1.96 17.37
C PHE A 337 -11.63 2.13 15.87
N ASN A 338 -10.50 2.72 15.52
CA ASN A 338 -10.03 2.80 14.15
C ASN A 338 -9.41 1.48 13.70
N ALA A 339 -9.71 1.06 12.48
CA ALA A 339 -9.26 -0.22 11.93
C ALA A 339 -7.87 -0.16 11.24
N GLY A 340 -7.23 1.01 11.15
CA GLY A 340 -5.94 1.16 10.45
C GLY A 340 -4.73 0.60 11.20
N VAL A 341 -4.84 0.44 12.52
CA VAL A 341 -3.84 -0.26 13.35
C VAL A 341 -4.57 -1.25 14.24
N LEU A 342 -4.40 -2.53 13.95
CA LEU A 342 -5.04 -3.61 14.70
C LEU A 342 -4.00 -4.65 15.11
N TYR A 343 -3.99 -5.01 16.39
CA TYR A 343 -3.32 -6.23 16.81
C TYR A 343 -4.37 -7.35 16.90
N MET A 344 -4.27 -8.35 16.04
CA MET A 344 -5.29 -9.36 15.81
C MET A 344 -4.88 -10.70 16.42
N ASN A 345 -5.71 -11.24 17.32
CA ASN A 345 -5.58 -12.61 17.81
C ASN A 345 -6.28 -13.55 16.82
N LEU A 346 -5.55 -14.03 15.83
CA LEU A 346 -6.08 -14.86 14.75
C LEU A 346 -6.70 -16.16 15.26
N LYS A 347 -6.14 -16.73 16.33
CA LYS A 347 -6.71 -17.95 16.96
C LYS A 347 -8.11 -17.66 17.49
N LYS A 348 -8.30 -16.62 18.32
CA LYS A 348 -9.62 -16.26 18.86
C LYS A 348 -10.60 -15.82 17.78
N LEU A 349 -10.13 -15.14 16.75
CA LEU A 349 -10.97 -14.76 15.61
C LEU A 349 -11.50 -16.01 14.88
N ARG A 350 -10.67 -17.02 14.63
CA ARG A 350 -11.11 -18.31 14.06
C ARG A 350 -12.09 -19.06 14.97
N GLU A 351 -11.87 -19.02 16.29
CA GLU A 351 -12.80 -19.60 17.28
C GLU A 351 -14.16 -18.89 17.28
N PHE A 352 -14.19 -17.58 16.99
CA PHE A 352 -15.42 -16.80 16.88
C PHE A 352 -16.19 -17.11 15.58
N GLY A 353 -15.51 -17.40 14.48
CA GLY A 353 -16.09 -17.76 13.20
C GLY A 353 -15.20 -17.36 12.01
N ASN A 354 -15.71 -17.55 10.79
CA ASN A 354 -15.07 -17.07 9.58
C ASN A 354 -15.23 -15.55 9.48
N LEU A 355 -14.15 -14.80 9.79
CA LEU A 355 -14.18 -13.34 9.90
C LEU A 355 -14.66 -12.68 8.61
N LYS A 356 -14.13 -13.10 7.46
CA LYS A 356 -14.55 -12.58 6.15
C LYS A 356 -16.05 -12.71 5.95
N LYS A 357 -16.59 -13.91 6.20
CA LYS A 357 -18.02 -14.16 6.06
C LYS A 357 -18.86 -13.30 7.02
N LEU A 358 -18.44 -13.20 8.29
CA LEU A 358 -19.16 -12.40 9.30
C LEU A 358 -19.23 -10.92 8.91
N VAL A 359 -18.13 -10.37 8.40
CA VAL A 359 -18.08 -8.96 7.95
C VAL A 359 -18.94 -8.75 6.70
N VAL A 360 -18.88 -9.66 5.72
CA VAL A 360 -19.72 -9.57 4.51
C VAL A 360 -21.20 -9.69 4.86
N ASP A 361 -21.59 -10.66 5.70
CA ASP A 361 -22.98 -10.84 6.15
C ASP A 361 -23.47 -9.57 6.88
N PHE A 362 -22.63 -9.00 7.78
CA PHE A 362 -22.94 -7.74 8.46
C PHE A 362 -23.20 -6.59 7.49
N LEU A 363 -22.38 -6.43 6.46
CA LEU A 363 -22.52 -5.36 5.48
C LEU A 363 -23.77 -5.53 4.60
N ILE A 364 -24.14 -6.76 4.28
CA ILE A 364 -25.41 -7.04 3.58
C ILE A 364 -26.60 -6.58 4.43
N GLU A 365 -26.56 -6.81 5.74
CA GLU A 365 -27.61 -6.42 6.69
C GLU A 365 -27.60 -4.92 7.03
N ASN A 366 -26.47 -4.24 6.79
CA ASN A 366 -26.24 -2.84 7.16
C ASN A 366 -25.67 -2.04 5.98
N PRO A 367 -26.46 -1.82 4.91
CA PRO A 367 -26.00 -1.10 3.73
C PRO A 367 -25.70 0.39 4.00
N GLU A 368 -26.10 0.91 5.14
CA GLU A 368 -25.85 2.26 5.63
C GLU A 368 -24.49 2.44 6.31
N ALA A 369 -23.66 1.39 6.43
CA ALA A 369 -22.34 1.47 7.02
C ALA A 369 -21.44 2.43 6.22
N ASP A 370 -20.97 3.50 6.86
CA ASP A 370 -20.16 4.55 6.23
C ASP A 370 -18.67 4.15 6.14
N LEU A 371 -18.20 3.33 7.10
CA LEU A 371 -16.84 2.79 7.22
C LEU A 371 -16.90 1.26 7.24
N PRO A 372 -17.07 0.60 6.10
CA PRO A 372 -17.59 -0.78 6.00
C PRO A 372 -16.91 -1.80 6.92
N ASP A 373 -15.61 -2.01 6.78
CA ASP A 373 -14.87 -2.97 7.59
C ASP A 373 -14.71 -2.50 9.05
N GLN A 374 -14.48 -1.21 9.26
CA GLN A 374 -14.35 -0.63 10.59
C GLN A 374 -15.68 -0.72 11.37
N ASP A 375 -16.81 -0.36 10.76
CA ASP A 375 -18.14 -0.47 11.36
C ASP A 375 -18.45 -1.92 11.74
N ALA A 376 -18.19 -2.86 10.81
CA ALA A 376 -18.39 -4.27 11.05
C ALA A 376 -17.56 -4.80 12.22
N LEU A 377 -16.26 -4.49 12.24
CA LEU A 377 -15.37 -4.94 13.31
C LEU A 377 -15.77 -4.35 14.67
N ASN A 378 -16.17 -3.07 14.71
CA ASN A 378 -16.64 -2.43 15.95
C ASN A 378 -17.91 -3.08 16.47
N VAL A 379 -18.88 -3.41 15.62
CA VAL A 379 -20.12 -4.05 16.04
C VAL A 379 -19.90 -5.51 16.47
N LEU A 380 -19.13 -6.27 15.71
CA LEU A 380 -18.89 -7.69 16.00
C LEU A 380 -18.04 -7.91 17.27
N PHE A 381 -17.10 -7.01 17.54
CA PHE A 381 -16.09 -7.24 18.58
C PHE A 381 -16.07 -6.21 19.73
N HIS A 382 -17.00 -5.24 19.83
CA HIS A 382 -16.96 -4.14 20.81
C HIS A 382 -16.65 -4.56 22.25
N ASN A 383 -17.05 -5.77 22.68
CA ASN A 383 -16.77 -6.31 24.02
C ASN A 383 -15.54 -7.22 24.07
N LYS A 384 -14.76 -7.33 23.00
CA LYS A 384 -13.62 -8.26 22.85
C LYS A 384 -12.37 -7.54 22.35
N VAL A 385 -12.29 -6.22 22.55
CA VAL A 385 -11.20 -5.37 22.14
C VAL A 385 -10.41 -4.89 23.36
N LEU A 386 -9.10 -4.97 23.29
CA LEU A 386 -8.18 -4.28 24.18
C LEU A 386 -7.90 -2.88 23.60
N TYR A 387 -8.26 -1.83 24.34
CA TYR A 387 -7.98 -0.46 23.88
C TYR A 387 -6.53 -0.09 24.21
N LEU A 388 -5.80 0.27 23.16
CA LEU A 388 -4.41 0.71 23.23
C LEU A 388 -4.32 2.21 23.51
N ASP A 389 -3.14 2.65 23.97
CA ASP A 389 -2.82 4.07 24.08
C ASP A 389 -2.87 4.77 22.71
N GLY A 390 -3.33 6.03 22.67
CA GLY A 390 -3.51 6.80 21.44
C GLY A 390 -2.26 6.94 20.57
N SER A 391 -1.06 6.86 21.17
CA SER A 391 0.20 6.92 20.43
C SER A 391 0.42 5.76 19.44
N TRP A 392 -0.40 4.71 19.52
CA TRP A 392 -0.35 3.61 18.55
C TRP A 392 -1.12 3.88 17.24
N ASN A 393 -1.93 4.97 17.19
CA ASN A 393 -2.65 5.34 15.96
C ASN A 393 -3.06 6.82 16.02
N GLN A 394 -2.10 7.74 15.89
CA GLN A 394 -2.33 9.19 15.91
C GLN A 394 -2.66 9.70 14.52
N PHE A 395 -3.81 10.33 14.36
CA PHE A 395 -4.18 10.93 13.08
C PHE A 395 -3.33 12.17 12.79
N VAL A 396 -2.69 12.18 11.64
CA VAL A 396 -1.75 13.23 11.25
C VAL A 396 -2.40 14.61 11.24
N PHE A 397 -3.62 14.75 10.74
CA PHE A 397 -4.32 16.03 10.71
C PHE A 397 -4.62 16.62 12.10
N MET A 398 -4.67 15.79 13.16
CA MET A 398 -4.85 16.24 14.56
C MET A 398 -3.51 16.46 15.28
N HIS A 399 -2.49 15.69 14.94
CA HIS A 399 -1.22 15.65 15.67
C HIS A 399 -0.03 16.25 14.89
N ARG A 400 -0.24 16.72 13.66
CA ARG A 400 0.79 17.43 12.89
C ARG A 400 1.16 18.71 13.61
N LYS A 401 2.45 18.84 13.96
CA LYS A 401 3.00 20.01 14.65
C LYS A 401 4.07 20.65 13.76
N ASP A 402 3.98 21.97 13.62
CA ASP A 402 5.02 22.74 12.93
C ASP A 402 6.15 23.11 13.90
N ASN A 403 7.37 23.23 13.37
CA ASN A 403 8.55 23.72 14.09
C ASN A 403 8.92 22.92 15.36
N VAL A 404 8.64 21.60 15.37
CA VAL A 404 9.15 20.71 16.42
C VAL A 404 10.55 20.21 16.06
N GLU A 405 11.40 20.02 17.07
CA GLU A 405 12.76 19.50 16.87
C GLU A 405 12.80 17.97 16.82
N LYS A 406 11.78 17.30 17.40
CA LYS A 406 11.70 15.85 17.49
C LYS A 406 10.25 15.40 17.39
N LEU A 407 10.03 14.28 16.70
CA LEU A 407 8.72 13.60 16.66
C LEU A 407 8.47 12.83 17.95
N ASP A 408 7.20 12.78 18.34
CA ASP A 408 6.73 11.91 19.41
C ASP A 408 6.92 10.44 19.01
N LYS A 409 7.10 9.56 19.99
CA LYS A 409 7.11 8.10 19.73
C LYS A 409 5.68 7.63 19.48
N ALA A 410 5.31 7.51 18.20
CA ALA A 410 3.96 7.14 17.80
C ALA A 410 3.93 6.39 16.47
N ILE A 411 2.79 5.77 16.17
CA ILE A 411 2.39 5.45 14.80
C ILE A 411 1.50 6.59 14.32
N PHE A 412 1.95 7.31 13.32
CA PHE A 412 1.20 8.40 12.70
C PHE A 412 0.42 7.86 11.50
N HIS A 413 -0.88 8.15 11.46
CA HIS A 413 -1.79 7.68 10.44
C HIS A 413 -2.30 8.87 9.63
N TYR A 414 -2.03 8.85 8.33
CA TYR A 414 -2.46 9.93 7.44
C TYR A 414 -3.98 9.95 7.24
N ALA A 415 -4.68 8.84 7.38
CA ALA A 415 -6.15 8.70 7.49
C ALA A 415 -6.93 9.75 6.69
N ALA A 416 -6.85 9.71 5.37
CA ALA A 416 -7.42 10.70 4.43
C ALA A 416 -6.72 12.08 4.39
N ASP A 417 -5.69 12.30 5.18
CA ASP A 417 -4.82 13.47 5.02
C ASP A 417 -3.85 13.26 3.84
N LEU A 418 -3.41 14.33 3.22
CA LEU A 418 -2.46 14.26 2.11
C LEU A 418 -1.08 14.67 2.57
N LEU A 419 -0.08 13.92 2.13
CA LEU A 419 1.31 14.31 2.30
C LEU A 419 1.56 15.63 1.56
N MET A 420 2.05 16.64 2.29
CA MET A 420 2.33 17.97 1.77
C MET A 420 3.84 18.17 1.59
N LEU A 421 4.29 18.30 0.35
CA LEU A 421 5.72 18.47 0.02
C LEU A 421 6.33 19.74 0.59
N TYR A 422 5.52 20.76 0.81
CA TYR A 422 5.91 22.08 1.33
C TYR A 422 5.51 22.28 2.80
N SER A 423 5.14 21.20 3.49
CA SER A 423 4.80 21.28 4.91
C SER A 423 6.04 21.64 5.74
N HIS A 424 5.86 22.52 6.73
CA HIS A 424 6.86 22.81 7.75
C HIS A 424 6.91 21.73 8.85
N SER A 425 6.00 20.78 8.81
CA SER A 425 5.93 19.67 9.73
C SER A 425 7.18 18.79 9.64
N LEU A 426 7.78 18.49 10.78
CA LEU A 426 8.87 17.53 10.85
C LEU A 426 8.43 16.13 10.41
N LEU A 427 7.18 15.75 10.73
CA LEU A 427 6.60 14.47 10.36
C LEU A 427 6.60 14.26 8.85
N ASP A 428 6.07 15.24 8.08
CA ASP A 428 6.03 15.13 6.63
C ASP A 428 7.43 15.08 6.03
N LYS A 429 8.39 15.82 6.62
CA LYS A 429 9.79 15.77 6.20
C LYS A 429 10.42 14.40 6.44
N GLU A 430 10.18 13.78 7.60
CA GLU A 430 10.71 12.45 7.92
C GLU A 430 10.03 11.37 7.07
N TYR A 431 8.72 11.45 6.86
CA TYR A 431 8.01 10.57 5.93
C TYR A 431 8.65 10.62 4.53
N PHE A 432 8.89 11.85 4.04
CA PHE A 432 9.50 12.06 2.73
C PHE A 432 10.94 11.56 2.65
N ARG A 433 11.74 11.78 3.69
CA ARG A 433 13.09 11.22 3.80
C ARG A 433 13.07 9.69 3.78
N THR A 434 12.06 9.09 4.40
CA THR A 434 11.89 7.64 4.39
C THR A 434 11.56 7.13 2.99
N ILE A 435 10.67 7.77 2.24
CA ILE A 435 10.43 7.44 0.82
C ILE A 435 11.74 7.50 0.01
N CYS A 436 12.58 8.51 0.23
CA CYS A 436 13.86 8.65 -0.47
C CYS A 436 14.84 7.49 -0.20
N ARG A 437 14.63 6.70 0.85
CA ARG A 437 15.40 5.48 1.16
C ARG A 437 14.79 4.21 0.59
N THR A 438 13.61 4.31 -0.03
CA THR A 438 12.93 3.19 -0.70
C THR A 438 13.25 3.16 -2.20
N PRO A 439 12.91 2.06 -2.90
CA PRO A 439 13.03 1.97 -4.35
C PRO A 439 12.14 2.94 -5.15
N TRP A 440 11.20 3.65 -4.51
CA TRP A 440 10.29 4.60 -5.16
C TRP A 440 10.71 6.06 -5.06
N LYS A 441 11.91 6.35 -4.57
CA LYS A 441 12.40 7.74 -4.38
C LYS A 441 12.16 8.66 -5.58
N ASP A 442 12.44 8.19 -6.80
CA ASP A 442 12.33 9.02 -8.01
C ASP A 442 10.87 9.17 -8.47
N TYR A 443 10.06 8.11 -8.32
CA TYR A 443 8.64 8.11 -8.64
C TYR A 443 7.87 9.10 -7.78
N GLU A 444 8.01 9.01 -6.47
CA GLU A 444 7.28 9.85 -5.53
C GLU A 444 7.71 11.33 -5.65
N MET A 445 9.00 11.60 -5.84
CA MET A 445 9.50 12.96 -6.08
C MET A 445 8.85 13.59 -7.29
N ASN A 446 8.79 12.88 -8.42
CA ASN A 446 8.17 13.38 -9.64
C ASN A 446 6.66 13.59 -9.47
N HIS A 447 5.98 12.61 -8.87
CA HIS A 447 4.54 12.67 -8.64
C HIS A 447 4.14 13.83 -7.72
N GLN A 448 4.84 14.04 -6.62
CA GLN A 448 4.58 15.17 -5.72
C GLN A 448 4.87 16.50 -6.40
N PHE A 449 5.92 16.58 -7.22
CA PHE A 449 6.22 17.78 -8.00
C PHE A 449 5.09 18.11 -8.97
N GLU A 450 4.61 17.13 -9.75
CA GLU A 450 3.48 17.29 -10.67
C GLU A 450 2.22 17.77 -9.95
N ARG A 451 1.86 17.13 -8.83
CA ARG A 451 0.70 17.53 -8.02
C ARG A 451 0.82 18.95 -7.47
N CYS A 452 2.01 19.36 -7.03
CA CYS A 452 2.26 20.73 -6.57
C CYS A 452 2.13 21.73 -7.73
N PHE A 453 2.66 21.37 -8.89
CA PHE A 453 2.61 22.22 -10.08
C PHE A 453 1.18 22.41 -10.57
N ASP A 454 0.39 21.35 -10.64
CA ASP A 454 -1.02 21.41 -11.05
C ASP A 454 -1.84 22.26 -10.07
N ARG A 455 -1.67 22.05 -8.76
CA ARG A 455 -2.36 22.88 -7.75
C ARG A 455 -1.96 24.36 -7.83
N MET A 456 -0.71 24.63 -8.13
CA MET A 456 -0.22 26.00 -8.28
C MET A 456 -0.81 26.64 -9.53
N ASN A 457 -0.87 25.91 -10.65
CA ASN A 457 -1.51 26.36 -11.89
C ASN A 457 -3.00 26.65 -11.69
N ASP A 458 -3.73 25.75 -11.03
CA ASP A 458 -5.15 25.95 -10.70
C ASP A 458 -5.36 27.19 -9.85
N ARG A 459 -4.53 27.42 -8.84
CA ARG A 459 -4.60 28.62 -8.00
C ARG A 459 -4.31 29.90 -8.78
N VAL A 460 -3.27 29.88 -9.62
CA VAL A 460 -2.92 31.02 -10.48
C VAL A 460 -4.06 31.33 -11.45
N TYR A 461 -4.65 30.29 -12.05
CA TYR A 461 -5.79 30.44 -12.95
C TYR A 461 -7.02 31.03 -12.23
N GLN A 462 -7.37 30.48 -11.05
CA GLN A 462 -8.47 31.00 -10.23
C GLN A 462 -8.23 32.48 -9.84
N TYR A 463 -6.99 32.82 -9.46
CA TYR A 463 -6.62 34.18 -9.10
C TYR A 463 -6.71 35.14 -10.28
N GLN A 464 -6.23 34.74 -11.45
CA GLN A 464 -6.36 35.53 -12.68
C GLN A 464 -7.83 35.76 -13.05
N ASN A 465 -8.65 34.72 -12.95
CA ASN A 465 -10.10 34.79 -13.20
C ASN A 465 -10.78 35.79 -12.25
N MET A 466 -10.45 35.68 -10.95
CA MET A 466 -10.95 36.61 -9.94
C MET A 466 -10.55 38.06 -10.24
N LEU A 467 -9.28 38.32 -10.62
CA LEU A 467 -8.81 39.66 -10.96
C LEU A 467 -9.53 40.24 -12.19
N CYS A 468 -9.78 39.39 -13.20
CA CYS A 468 -10.55 39.82 -14.38
C CYS A 468 -11.98 40.26 -14.00
N LEU A 469 -12.67 39.47 -13.16
CA LEU A 469 -14.02 39.79 -12.69
C LEU A 469 -14.03 41.03 -11.79
N LEU A 470 -13.03 41.20 -10.92
CA LEU A 470 -12.91 42.40 -10.07
C LEU A 470 -12.63 43.67 -10.86
N SER A 471 -11.95 43.59 -11.99
CA SER A 471 -11.66 44.75 -12.86
C SER A 471 -12.79 45.10 -13.79
N ASP A 472 -13.81 44.24 -13.94
CA ASP A 472 -14.96 44.47 -14.78
C ASP A 472 -15.99 45.39 -14.05
N SER A 473 -16.29 46.57 -14.62
CA SER A 473 -17.19 47.54 -14.02
C SER A 473 -18.63 47.04 -13.91
N ASP A 474 -19.03 46.09 -14.75
CA ASP A 474 -20.41 45.63 -14.86
C ASP A 474 -20.69 44.43 -13.94
N VAL A 475 -19.65 43.84 -13.33
CA VAL A 475 -19.76 42.73 -12.39
C VAL A 475 -20.04 43.23 -10.98
N LYS A 476 -21.12 42.79 -10.35
CA LYS A 476 -21.43 43.06 -8.94
C LYS A 476 -20.70 42.12 -8.02
N HIS A 477 -20.33 42.60 -6.84
CA HIS A 477 -19.75 41.79 -5.80
C HIS A 477 -20.83 41.27 -4.84
N VAL A 478 -20.82 39.98 -4.59
CA VAL A 478 -21.70 39.32 -3.62
C VAL A 478 -20.85 38.63 -2.55
N PHE A 479 -21.21 38.77 -1.29
CA PHE A 479 -20.48 38.20 -0.19
C PHE A 479 -21.38 37.23 0.56
N TYR A 480 -21.01 35.95 0.57
CA TYR A 480 -21.77 34.91 1.25
C TYR A 480 -21.18 34.61 2.61
N GLY A 481 -21.96 34.76 3.66
CA GLY A 481 -21.62 34.46 5.03
C GLY A 481 -21.76 35.64 5.99
N GLU A 482 -21.46 35.37 7.26
CA GLU A 482 -21.50 36.38 8.32
C GLU A 482 -20.35 37.37 8.21
N GLU A 483 -20.60 38.62 8.65
CA GLU A 483 -19.60 39.65 8.61
C GLU A 483 -18.58 39.50 9.73
N ASN A 484 -17.37 39.12 9.36
CA ASN A 484 -16.25 38.92 10.30
C ASN A 484 -15.06 39.83 9.93
N LYS A 485 -13.98 39.75 10.71
CA LYS A 485 -12.76 40.54 10.49
C LYS A 485 -12.14 40.31 9.11
N LYS A 486 -12.16 39.06 8.59
CA LYS A 486 -11.62 38.69 7.27
C LYS A 486 -12.42 39.36 6.16
N LEU A 487 -13.75 39.26 6.24
CA LEU A 487 -14.64 39.86 5.25
C LEU A 487 -14.53 41.42 5.24
N LYS A 488 -14.44 42.04 6.43
CA LYS A 488 -14.19 43.49 6.52
C LYS A 488 -12.83 43.90 5.93
N THR A 489 -11.80 43.07 6.09
CA THR A 489 -10.50 43.30 5.46
C THR A 489 -10.60 43.15 3.95
N LEU A 490 -11.39 42.20 3.43
CA LEU A 490 -11.64 42.09 1.99
C LEU A 490 -12.35 43.33 1.46
N TYR A 491 -13.38 43.83 2.13
CA TYR A 491 -14.07 45.09 1.75
C TYR A 491 -13.11 46.26 1.63
N SER A 492 -12.10 46.37 2.47
CA SER A 492 -11.10 47.44 2.41
C SER A 492 -10.11 47.30 1.25
N ARG A 493 -9.97 46.12 0.68
CA ARG A 493 -9.03 45.83 -0.41
C ARG A 493 -9.67 45.85 -1.79
N ILE A 494 -10.99 45.68 -1.88
CA ILE A 494 -11.75 45.79 -3.12
C ILE A 494 -12.61 47.07 -3.10
N HIS A 495 -12.70 47.73 -4.24
CA HIS A 495 -13.61 48.86 -4.38
C HIS A 495 -15.06 48.37 -4.43
N LEU A 496 -15.78 48.51 -3.29
CA LEU A 496 -17.21 48.24 -3.27
C LEU A 496 -17.97 49.18 -4.23
N LYS A 497 -18.92 48.62 -4.93
CA LYS A 497 -19.72 49.30 -5.95
C LYS A 497 -21.16 49.51 -5.45
N ASP A 498 -21.83 50.49 -6.04
CA ASP A 498 -23.27 50.64 -5.84
C ASP A 498 -23.99 49.39 -6.36
N GLY A 499 -24.71 48.73 -5.50
CA GLY A 499 -25.41 47.47 -5.81
C GLY A 499 -24.73 46.18 -5.33
N ASP A 500 -23.53 46.27 -4.75
CA ASP A 500 -22.92 45.14 -4.03
C ASP A 500 -23.75 44.77 -2.79
N TYR A 501 -23.80 43.49 -2.46
CA TYR A 501 -24.61 43.02 -1.33
C TYR A 501 -24.05 41.73 -0.71
N ARG A 502 -24.56 41.41 0.46
CA ARG A 502 -24.26 40.20 1.19
C ARG A 502 -25.45 39.25 1.17
N VAL A 503 -25.19 37.93 1.21
CA VAL A 503 -26.23 36.89 1.31
C VAL A 503 -26.01 35.96 2.47
N LEU A 504 -27.11 35.48 3.07
CA LEU A 504 -27.17 34.45 4.12
C LEU A 504 -28.33 33.49 3.81
N GLU A 505 -28.23 32.24 4.26
CA GLU A 505 -29.24 31.19 4.04
C GLU A 505 -30.61 31.56 4.64
N HIS A 506 -30.65 32.32 5.71
CA HIS A 506 -31.87 32.73 6.40
C HIS A 506 -31.73 34.17 6.89
N ALA A 507 -31.61 35.12 5.94
CA ALA A 507 -31.52 36.52 6.31
C ALA A 507 -32.84 37.02 6.89
N LYS A 508 -32.99 36.99 8.22
CA LYS A 508 -34.04 37.70 8.91
C LYS A 508 -33.51 39.06 9.39
N ASN A 509 -33.85 40.15 8.62
CA ASN A 509 -33.65 41.55 9.00
C ASN A 509 -32.35 41.86 9.80
N MET A 510 -31.20 41.39 9.34
CA MET A 510 -29.93 41.79 9.91
C MET A 510 -29.53 43.15 9.35
N GLU A 511 -29.51 44.16 10.16
CA GLU A 511 -28.86 45.42 9.79
C GLU A 511 -27.36 45.19 9.68
N SER A 512 -26.80 45.45 8.51
CA SER A 512 -25.34 45.44 8.26
C SER A 512 -24.88 46.88 8.15
N ASP A 513 -23.79 47.20 8.81
CA ASP A 513 -23.21 48.54 8.83
C ASP A 513 -22.59 48.97 7.48
N ILE A 514 -22.26 48.00 6.62
CA ILE A 514 -21.46 48.24 5.39
C ILE A 514 -22.23 47.88 4.11
N LEU A 515 -22.84 46.69 4.04
CA LEU A 515 -23.53 46.18 2.85
C LEU A 515 -24.93 45.65 3.16
N PRO A 516 -25.93 45.88 2.26
CA PRO A 516 -27.27 45.30 2.43
C PRO A 516 -27.19 43.76 2.49
N CYS A 517 -27.87 43.14 3.45
CA CYS A 517 -27.97 41.71 3.59
C CYS A 517 -29.27 41.19 2.98
N LYS A 518 -29.18 40.17 2.12
CA LYS A 518 -30.30 39.54 1.43
C LYS A 518 -30.33 38.03 1.70
N ASP A 519 -31.49 37.42 1.48
CA ASP A 519 -31.61 35.97 1.53
C ASP A 519 -30.91 35.34 0.31
N LEU A 520 -30.29 34.14 0.51
CA LEU A 520 -29.54 33.42 -0.52
C LEU A 520 -30.39 33.14 -1.79
N SER A 521 -31.70 32.98 -1.62
CA SER A 521 -32.62 32.72 -2.74
C SER A 521 -32.61 33.82 -3.83
N VAL A 522 -32.17 35.04 -3.49
CA VAL A 522 -32.05 36.14 -4.45
C VAL A 522 -31.10 35.80 -5.61
N LEU A 523 -30.12 34.91 -5.36
CA LEU A 523 -29.17 34.49 -6.39
C LEU A 523 -29.82 33.71 -7.54
N LYS A 524 -30.99 33.09 -7.32
CA LYS A 524 -31.74 32.36 -8.37
C LYS A 524 -32.24 33.29 -9.49
N ASP A 525 -32.56 34.51 -9.13
CA ASP A 525 -33.16 35.49 -10.03
C ASP A 525 -32.17 36.60 -10.50
N GLU A 526 -30.90 36.52 -10.05
CA GLU A 526 -29.86 37.46 -10.41
C GLU A 526 -29.46 37.29 -11.88
N LYS A 527 -29.71 38.32 -12.68
CA LYS A 527 -29.42 38.34 -14.12
C LYS A 527 -28.15 39.09 -14.48
N SER A 528 -27.63 39.88 -13.56
CA SER A 528 -26.39 40.63 -13.77
C SER A 528 -25.19 39.74 -13.58
N PRO A 529 -24.07 39.99 -14.28
CA PRO A 529 -22.82 39.30 -13.94
C PRO A 529 -22.45 39.55 -12.49
N ILE A 530 -22.16 38.47 -11.74
CA ILE A 530 -21.77 38.55 -10.34
C ILE A 530 -20.49 37.74 -10.08
N ILE A 531 -19.73 38.20 -9.09
CA ILE A 531 -18.66 37.43 -8.47
C ILE A 531 -19.03 37.21 -7.00
N ILE A 532 -18.97 35.96 -6.51
CA ILE A 532 -19.36 35.62 -5.16
C ILE A 532 -18.10 35.32 -4.33
N PHE A 533 -17.97 35.99 -3.19
CA PHE A 533 -16.93 35.71 -2.19
C PHE A 533 -17.54 34.98 -1.02
N VAL A 534 -17.12 33.71 -0.81
CA VAL A 534 -17.60 32.88 0.29
C VAL A 534 -16.70 33.07 1.50
N ASN A 535 -17.28 33.58 2.57
CA ASN A 535 -16.60 33.70 3.86
C ASN A 535 -16.78 32.42 4.67
N TRP A 536 -15.70 31.70 4.88
CA TRP A 536 -15.72 30.41 5.55
C TRP A 536 -15.02 30.50 6.91
N GLU A 537 -15.74 30.25 7.98
CA GLU A 537 -15.19 30.17 9.35
C GLU A 537 -15.31 28.79 10.02
N SER A 538 -16.00 27.83 9.40
CA SER A 538 -16.16 26.48 9.94
C SER A 538 -16.03 25.42 8.84
N ASP A 539 -15.84 24.16 9.23
CA ASP A 539 -15.80 22.98 8.36
C ASP A 539 -17.12 22.67 7.64
N ASP A 540 -18.04 23.62 7.63
CA ASP A 540 -19.34 23.48 7.00
C ASP A 540 -19.25 23.68 5.48
N CYS A 541 -19.20 22.57 4.75
CA CYS A 541 -19.24 22.56 3.27
C CYS A 541 -20.59 23.05 2.70
N SER A 542 -21.57 23.40 3.52
CA SER A 542 -22.94 23.75 3.11
C SER A 542 -22.96 24.95 2.16
N ALA A 543 -22.16 25.97 2.43
CA ALA A 543 -22.13 27.18 1.59
C ALA A 543 -21.65 26.90 0.16
N ILE A 544 -20.65 26.04 -0.02
CA ILE A 544 -20.17 25.62 -1.34
C ILE A 544 -21.24 24.79 -2.03
N GLN A 545 -21.78 23.79 -1.33
CA GLN A 545 -22.82 22.92 -1.86
C GLN A 545 -24.06 23.69 -2.30
N ASN A 546 -24.52 24.65 -1.50
CA ASN A 546 -25.65 25.51 -1.83
C ASN A 546 -25.43 26.33 -3.12
N LEU A 547 -24.21 26.84 -3.31
CA LEU A 547 -23.87 27.60 -4.54
C LEU A 547 -23.77 26.65 -5.75
N GLU A 548 -23.23 25.46 -5.59
CA GLU A 548 -23.15 24.47 -6.66
C GLU A 548 -24.54 23.94 -7.05
N GLU A 549 -25.46 23.76 -6.11
CA GLU A 549 -26.86 23.44 -6.36
C GLU A 549 -27.61 24.57 -7.10
N LEU A 550 -27.20 25.81 -6.89
CA LEU A 550 -27.70 26.97 -7.65
C LEU A 550 -27.05 27.11 -9.04
N GLY A 551 -26.08 26.25 -9.37
CA GLY A 551 -25.41 26.21 -10.68
C GLY A 551 -24.13 27.04 -10.78
N PHE A 552 -23.66 27.65 -9.69
CA PHE A 552 -22.40 28.40 -9.66
C PHE A 552 -21.19 27.45 -9.57
N LYS A 553 -20.07 27.81 -10.18
CA LYS A 553 -18.86 27.01 -10.22
C LYS A 553 -17.73 27.62 -9.39
N ASN A 554 -17.15 26.83 -8.51
CA ASN A 554 -15.99 27.22 -7.70
C ASN A 554 -14.78 27.58 -8.59
N GLY A 555 -14.11 28.68 -8.26
CA GLY A 555 -12.96 29.20 -9.02
C GLY A 555 -13.31 29.89 -10.33
N LYS A 556 -14.61 29.94 -10.66
CA LYS A 556 -15.12 30.64 -11.82
C LYS A 556 -16.15 31.74 -11.46
N ASP A 557 -17.19 31.32 -10.76
CA ASP A 557 -18.33 32.18 -10.42
C ASP A 557 -18.28 32.56 -8.93
N PHE A 558 -17.67 31.72 -8.08
CA PHE A 558 -17.43 32.04 -6.68
C PHE A 558 -16.04 31.63 -6.20
N PHE A 559 -15.57 32.33 -5.17
CA PHE A 559 -14.24 32.15 -4.60
C PHE A 559 -14.30 32.11 -3.06
N VAL A 560 -13.63 31.13 -2.44
CA VAL A 560 -13.54 31.02 -0.97
C VAL A 560 -12.50 32.01 -0.46
N VAL A 561 -12.92 32.95 0.36
CA VAL A 561 -12.09 34.10 0.80
C VAL A 561 -10.80 33.64 1.50
N GLU A 562 -10.86 32.62 2.34
CA GLU A 562 -9.70 32.13 3.08
C GLU A 562 -8.56 31.63 2.19
N ARG A 563 -8.90 31.02 1.05
CA ARG A 563 -7.89 30.56 0.09
C ARG A 563 -7.14 31.70 -0.60
N PHE A 564 -7.68 32.91 -0.57
CA PHE A 564 -7.07 34.11 -1.19
C PHE A 564 -6.31 34.98 -0.19
N PHE A 565 -6.61 34.93 1.10
CA PHE A 565 -5.84 35.68 2.09
C PHE A 565 -4.40 35.22 2.19
N SER A 566 -4.13 33.92 2.07
CA SER A 566 -2.76 33.40 1.99
C SER A 566 -1.97 33.94 0.78
N PHE A 567 -2.65 34.28 -0.30
CA PHE A 567 -2.04 34.95 -1.47
C PHE A 567 -1.72 36.41 -1.21
N PHE A 568 -2.59 37.13 -0.48
CA PHE A 568 -2.42 38.58 -0.23
C PHE A 568 -1.44 38.88 0.90
N ASP A 569 -1.24 37.97 1.85
CA ASP A 569 -0.35 38.18 3.00
C ASP A 569 1.11 37.72 2.75
N GLY A 570 1.47 37.47 1.50
CA GLY A 570 2.84 37.08 1.14
C GLY A 570 3.19 35.63 1.53
N GLY A 571 2.22 34.83 1.89
CA GLY A 571 2.40 33.43 2.26
C GLY A 571 2.50 32.50 1.05
N PHE A 572 3.49 32.73 0.18
CA PHE A 572 4.12 31.68 -0.59
C PHE A 572 5.22 31.08 0.27
N MET A 573 4.89 30.20 1.17
CA MET A 573 5.81 29.21 1.75
C MET A 573 5.01 28.03 2.27
#